data_e21b0555dab378ee7e9342640fcd5ec3
#
_entry.id   e21b0555dab378ee7e9342640fcd5ec3
#
_cell.length_a   1.000
_cell.length_b   1.000
_cell.length_c   1.000
_cell.angle_alpha   90.00
_cell.angle_beta   90.00
_cell.angle_gamma   90.00
#
_symmetry.space_group_name_H-M   'P 1'
#
loop_
_entity.id
_entity.type
_entity.pdbx_description
1 polymer ?
#
loop_
_entity_poly.entity_id
_entity_poly.type
_entity_poly.pdbx_seq_one_letter_code
_entity_poly.pdbx_strand_id
1 'polypeptide(L)'
;MEEYLLKFNLVHADIKPENIIVIQRDGKRIFKIIDFGSITEIFSIASTAGTPSYLAPERFTGNAINEKTEIFSIGVTLYEALCGKYPYGEIEPFQNPTFGVAKKPQKLNNNIPAWFESVILRAISVDEDLRYSNYSYMRFELEYPEKVKPFFEKKTPLLKKDPLLFYKFGFYFLLILNFILYLKLFS
;
A
#
# COMPACT_ATOMS: atom_id res chain seq x y z
N MET A 1 -17.08 2.12 -9.04
CA MET A 1 -17.26 0.78 -9.64
C MET A 1 -16.89 -0.31 -8.66
N GLU A 2 -15.76 -0.25 -7.99
CA GLU A 2 -15.34 -1.26 -7.01
C GLU A 2 -16.39 -1.55 -5.92
N GLU A 3 -16.99 -0.52 -5.32
CA GLU A 3 -18.12 -0.70 -4.39
C GLU A 3 -19.32 -1.43 -5.01
N TYR A 4 -19.50 -1.34 -6.33
CA TYR A 4 -20.55 -2.07 -7.03
C TYR A 4 -20.18 -3.54 -7.18
N LEU A 5 -18.95 -3.86 -7.57
CA LEU A 5 -18.46 -5.24 -7.67
C LEU A 5 -18.55 -5.97 -6.33
N LEU A 6 -18.21 -5.28 -5.23
CA LEU A 6 -18.30 -5.85 -3.88
C LEU A 6 -19.70 -6.32 -3.48
N LYS A 7 -20.78 -5.70 -4.02
CA LYS A 7 -22.15 -6.18 -3.77
C LYS A 7 -22.38 -7.60 -4.29
N PHE A 8 -21.53 -8.04 -5.22
CA PHE A 8 -21.55 -9.38 -5.80
C PHE A 8 -20.38 -10.25 -5.30
N ASN A 9 -19.66 -9.81 -4.26
CA ASN A 9 -18.46 -10.44 -3.76
C ASN A 9 -17.33 -10.53 -4.82
N LEU A 10 -17.27 -9.56 -5.71
CA LEU A 10 -16.29 -9.50 -6.79
C LEU A 10 -15.36 -8.31 -6.61
N VAL A 11 -14.14 -8.44 -7.12
CA VAL A 11 -13.13 -7.40 -7.27
C VAL A 11 -12.56 -7.43 -8.67
N HIS A 12 -12.01 -6.30 -9.15
CA HIS A 12 -11.47 -6.20 -10.50
C HIS A 12 -10.16 -6.96 -10.66
N ALA A 13 -9.31 -6.92 -9.64
CA ALA A 13 -8.02 -7.60 -9.52
C ALA A 13 -6.89 -7.14 -10.48
N ASP A 14 -7.12 -6.18 -11.38
CA ASP A 14 -6.09 -5.60 -12.27
C ASP A 14 -6.33 -4.11 -12.52
N ILE A 15 -6.47 -3.33 -11.44
CA ILE A 15 -6.61 -1.87 -11.52
C ILE A 15 -5.24 -1.26 -11.82
N LYS A 16 -5.15 -0.60 -13.00
CA LYS A 16 -3.96 0.09 -13.49
C LYS A 16 -4.33 1.15 -14.53
N PRO A 17 -3.46 2.12 -14.86
CA PRO A 17 -3.78 3.20 -15.81
C PRO A 17 -4.23 2.68 -17.18
N GLU A 18 -3.66 1.58 -17.68
CA GLU A 18 -3.98 1.00 -18.98
C GLU A 18 -5.44 0.50 -19.04
N ASN A 19 -6.01 0.14 -17.89
CA ASN A 19 -7.39 -0.32 -17.76
C ASN A 19 -8.36 0.83 -17.43
N ILE A 20 -7.91 2.10 -17.52
CA ILE A 20 -8.74 3.29 -17.28
C ILE A 20 -8.75 4.17 -18.51
N ILE A 21 -9.90 4.30 -19.16
CA ILE A 21 -10.08 5.22 -20.27
C ILE A 21 -10.77 6.50 -19.82
N VAL A 22 -10.37 7.62 -20.44
CA VAL A 22 -11.01 8.92 -20.22
C VAL A 22 -11.86 9.25 -21.44
N ILE A 23 -13.15 9.42 -21.22
CA ILE A 23 -14.07 9.88 -22.26
C ILE A 23 -14.57 11.28 -21.92
N GLN A 24 -14.83 12.07 -22.94
CA GLN A 24 -15.47 13.38 -22.78
C GLN A 24 -16.95 13.27 -23.19
N ARG A 25 -17.84 13.61 -22.26
CA ARG A 25 -19.27 13.64 -22.50
C ARG A 25 -19.87 14.88 -21.84
N ASP A 26 -20.62 15.66 -22.61
CA ASP A 26 -21.28 16.88 -22.14
C ASP A 26 -20.33 17.87 -21.45
N GLY A 27 -19.12 18.04 -22.00
CA GLY A 27 -18.06 18.89 -21.46
C GLY A 27 -17.38 18.39 -20.20
N LYS A 28 -17.76 17.20 -19.70
CA LYS A 28 -17.17 16.55 -18.51
C LYS A 28 -16.29 15.38 -18.89
N ARG A 29 -15.18 15.20 -18.16
CA ARG A 29 -14.35 13.99 -18.26
C ARG A 29 -14.98 12.89 -17.40
N ILE A 30 -15.15 11.72 -18.00
CA ILE A 30 -15.66 10.53 -17.34
C ILE A 30 -14.57 9.47 -17.44
N PHE A 31 -14.18 8.90 -16.31
CA PHE A 31 -13.24 7.79 -16.23
C PHE A 31 -14.03 6.48 -16.25
N LYS A 32 -13.64 5.58 -17.12
CA LYS A 32 -14.25 4.25 -17.23
C LYS A 32 -13.17 3.19 -17.05
N ILE A 33 -13.41 2.24 -16.19
CA ILE A 33 -12.60 1.04 -16.08
C ILE A 33 -13.03 0.08 -17.20
N ILE A 34 -12.04 -0.55 -17.80
CA ILE A 34 -12.19 -1.53 -18.90
C ILE A 34 -11.42 -2.80 -18.51
N ASP A 35 -11.54 -3.83 -19.34
CA ASP A 35 -10.87 -5.13 -19.17
C ASP A 35 -11.28 -5.85 -17.86
N PHE A 36 -12.44 -6.47 -17.94
CA PHE A 36 -13.01 -7.26 -16.84
C PHE A 36 -12.54 -8.71 -16.81
N GLY A 37 -11.50 -9.05 -17.59
CA GLY A 37 -10.97 -10.41 -17.71
C GLY A 37 -10.33 -10.94 -16.42
N SER A 38 -9.94 -10.05 -15.52
CA SER A 38 -9.31 -10.40 -14.23
C SER A 38 -10.28 -10.44 -13.05
N ILE A 39 -11.58 -10.17 -13.26
CA ILE A 39 -12.56 -10.17 -12.17
C ILE A 39 -12.52 -11.53 -11.46
N THR A 40 -12.45 -11.47 -10.15
CA THR A 40 -12.42 -12.65 -9.30
C THR A 40 -13.24 -12.44 -8.02
N GLU A 41 -13.57 -13.53 -7.35
CA GLU A 41 -14.25 -13.48 -6.06
C GLU A 41 -13.32 -12.95 -4.97
N ILE A 42 -13.88 -12.12 -4.08
CA ILE A 42 -13.19 -11.68 -2.87
C ILE A 42 -12.86 -12.90 -1.98
N PHE A 43 -11.71 -12.86 -1.31
CA PHE A 43 -11.13 -13.97 -0.54
C PHE A 43 -10.65 -15.17 -1.39
N SER A 44 -10.56 -15.04 -2.70
CA SER A 44 -9.90 -16.02 -3.54
C SER A 44 -8.39 -16.02 -3.28
N ILE A 45 -7.83 -17.17 -2.95
CA ILE A 45 -6.38 -17.39 -2.77
C ILE A 45 -5.73 -17.79 -4.11
N ALA A 46 -6.47 -18.51 -4.94
CA ALA A 46 -5.97 -19.08 -6.19
C ALA A 46 -5.79 -18.07 -7.32
N SER A 47 -6.23 -16.82 -7.12
CA SER A 47 -6.12 -15.81 -8.16
C SER A 47 -4.67 -15.35 -8.33
N THR A 48 -4.09 -15.66 -9.48
CA THR A 48 -2.82 -15.08 -9.96
C THR A 48 -3.07 -13.80 -10.78
N ALA A 49 -4.32 -13.32 -10.81
CA ALA A 49 -4.72 -12.16 -11.56
C ALA A 49 -4.01 -10.89 -11.07
N GLY A 50 -3.79 -9.98 -12.01
CA GLY A 50 -3.21 -8.67 -11.77
C GLY A 50 -1.79 -8.50 -12.32
N THR A 51 -1.41 -7.26 -12.47
CA THR A 51 -0.08 -6.86 -12.96
C THR A 51 0.87 -6.67 -11.76
N PRO A 52 2.04 -7.33 -11.72
CA PRO A 52 2.90 -7.42 -10.53
C PRO A 52 3.19 -6.08 -9.85
N SER A 53 3.51 -5.03 -10.59
CA SER A 53 3.86 -3.72 -10.03
C SER A 53 2.71 -3.03 -9.27
N TYR A 54 1.46 -3.49 -9.45
CA TYR A 54 0.27 -2.96 -8.76
C TYR A 54 -0.24 -3.87 -7.65
N LEU A 55 0.31 -5.10 -7.53
CA LEU A 55 -0.14 -6.05 -6.52
C LEU A 55 0.31 -5.65 -5.12
N ALA A 56 -0.60 -5.79 -4.17
CA ALA A 56 -0.31 -5.59 -2.76
C ALA A 56 0.71 -6.62 -2.24
N PRO A 57 1.57 -6.25 -1.25
CA PRO A 57 2.61 -7.13 -0.72
C PRO A 57 2.14 -8.50 -0.28
N GLU A 58 0.97 -8.58 0.35
CA GLU A 58 0.37 -9.82 0.84
C GLU A 58 -0.03 -10.79 -0.29
N ARG A 59 -0.19 -10.28 -1.53
CA ARG A 59 -0.48 -11.11 -2.70
C ARG A 59 0.71 -11.98 -3.09
N PHE A 60 1.93 -11.52 -2.85
CA PHE A 60 3.16 -12.29 -3.10
C PHE A 60 3.40 -13.39 -2.06
N THR A 61 2.69 -13.34 -0.93
CA THR A 61 2.76 -14.36 0.14
C THR A 61 1.58 -15.34 0.12
N GLY A 62 0.76 -15.28 -0.93
CA GLY A 62 -0.37 -16.20 -1.13
C GLY A 62 -1.62 -15.87 -0.31
N ASN A 63 -1.71 -14.65 0.23
CA ASN A 63 -2.92 -14.22 0.93
C ASN A 63 -4.07 -13.96 -0.06
N ALA A 64 -5.28 -14.14 0.44
CA ALA A 64 -6.50 -13.91 -0.33
C ALA A 64 -6.64 -12.45 -0.76
N ILE A 65 -7.23 -12.25 -1.94
CA ILE A 65 -7.61 -10.93 -2.40
C ILE A 65 -8.75 -10.38 -1.54
N ASN A 66 -8.66 -9.12 -1.16
CA ASN A 66 -9.66 -8.45 -0.36
C ASN A 66 -9.76 -6.97 -0.75
N GLU A 67 -10.64 -6.22 -0.11
CA GLU A 67 -10.83 -4.79 -0.40
C GLU A 67 -9.57 -3.96 -0.17
N LYS A 68 -8.77 -4.30 0.84
CA LYS A 68 -7.51 -3.58 1.12
C LYS A 68 -6.44 -3.86 0.06
N THR A 69 -6.42 -5.04 -0.57
CA THR A 69 -5.51 -5.35 -1.68
C THR A 69 -5.85 -4.53 -2.93
N GLU A 70 -7.13 -4.35 -3.23
CA GLU A 70 -7.58 -3.50 -4.33
C GLU A 70 -7.30 -2.02 -4.05
N ILE A 71 -7.52 -1.55 -2.82
CA ILE A 71 -7.17 -0.18 -2.41
C ILE A 71 -5.68 0.09 -2.62
N PHE A 72 -4.81 -0.91 -2.39
CA PHE A 72 -3.38 -0.78 -2.70
C PHE A 72 -3.16 -0.59 -4.20
N SER A 73 -3.78 -1.40 -5.05
CA SER A 73 -3.68 -1.28 -6.51
C SER A 73 -4.20 0.07 -7.04
N ILE A 74 -5.30 0.58 -6.48
CA ILE A 74 -5.80 1.93 -6.76
C ILE A 74 -4.75 2.98 -6.35
N GLY A 75 -4.16 2.83 -5.17
CA GLY A 75 -3.11 3.73 -4.68
C GLY A 75 -1.87 3.75 -5.57
N VAL A 76 -1.39 2.59 -6.03
CA VAL A 76 -0.26 2.49 -6.97
C VAL A 76 -0.62 3.13 -8.32
N THR A 77 -1.83 2.90 -8.82
CA THR A 77 -2.34 3.51 -10.05
C THR A 77 -2.33 5.05 -9.96
N LEU A 78 -2.83 5.60 -8.86
CA LEU A 78 -2.82 7.05 -8.62
C LEU A 78 -1.39 7.59 -8.48
N TYR A 79 -0.53 6.86 -7.77
CA TYR A 79 0.87 7.25 -7.59
C TYR A 79 1.58 7.31 -8.95
N GLU A 80 1.48 6.28 -9.75
CA GLU A 80 2.11 6.21 -11.06
C GLU A 80 1.57 7.29 -12.02
N ALA A 81 0.24 7.43 -12.12
CA ALA A 81 -0.37 8.44 -12.98
C ALA A 81 0.08 9.89 -12.66
N LEU A 82 0.40 10.17 -11.40
CA LEU A 82 0.81 11.51 -10.95
C LEU A 82 2.32 11.71 -10.90
N CYS A 83 3.09 10.65 -10.69
CA CYS A 83 4.53 10.71 -10.46
C CYS A 83 5.35 10.15 -11.64
N GLY A 84 4.72 9.42 -12.58
CA GLY A 84 5.38 8.74 -13.70
C GLY A 84 6.33 7.62 -13.27
N LYS A 85 6.14 7.06 -12.06
CA LYS A 85 6.99 6.01 -11.48
C LYS A 85 6.19 5.15 -10.54
N TYR A 86 6.61 3.89 -10.35
CA TYR A 86 6.08 3.01 -9.32
C TYR A 86 6.60 3.38 -7.93
N PRO A 87 5.77 3.28 -6.87
CA PRO A 87 6.18 3.63 -5.51
C PRO A 87 7.28 2.74 -4.95
N TYR A 88 7.33 1.48 -5.38
CA TYR A 88 8.27 0.45 -4.92
C TYR A 88 9.19 -0.08 -6.03
N GLY A 89 9.24 0.63 -7.17
CA GLY A 89 9.92 0.16 -8.37
C GLY A 89 9.06 -0.76 -9.22
N GLU A 90 9.56 -1.07 -10.41
CA GLU A 90 8.94 -2.04 -11.31
C GLU A 90 9.16 -3.45 -10.79
N ILE A 91 8.12 -4.26 -10.82
CA ILE A 91 8.15 -5.66 -10.35
C ILE A 91 7.86 -6.55 -11.55
N GLU A 92 8.83 -7.37 -11.89
CA GLU A 92 8.71 -8.33 -12.99
C GLU A 92 7.88 -9.56 -12.60
N PRO A 93 7.24 -10.23 -13.57
CA PRO A 93 6.58 -11.51 -13.33
C PRO A 93 7.52 -12.52 -12.64
N PHE A 94 6.99 -13.26 -11.68
CA PHE A 94 7.72 -14.27 -10.89
C PHE A 94 8.83 -13.73 -9.97
N GLN A 95 8.97 -12.41 -9.86
CA GLN A 95 9.87 -11.78 -8.91
C GLN A 95 9.28 -11.89 -7.50
N ASN A 96 10.16 -12.07 -6.51
CA ASN A 96 9.80 -11.94 -5.10
C ASN A 96 10.24 -10.55 -4.59
N PRO A 97 9.36 -9.54 -4.60
CA PRO A 97 9.74 -8.16 -4.36
C PRO A 97 10.00 -7.89 -2.88
N THR A 98 10.88 -6.92 -2.62
CA THR A 98 11.07 -6.34 -1.29
C THR A 98 10.47 -4.94 -1.27
N PHE A 99 9.44 -4.74 -0.46
CA PHE A 99 8.77 -3.45 -0.31
C PHE A 99 9.51 -2.58 0.70
N GLY A 100 10.09 -1.48 0.22
CA GLY A 100 10.75 -0.48 1.04
C GLY A 100 9.81 0.64 1.49
N VAL A 101 10.35 1.84 1.66
CA VAL A 101 9.57 3.06 1.93
C VAL A 101 9.32 3.77 0.62
N ALA A 102 8.07 4.02 0.28
CA ALA A 102 7.70 4.76 -0.92
C ALA A 102 8.22 6.20 -0.86
N LYS A 103 8.74 6.69 -1.98
CA LYS A 103 9.11 8.10 -2.08
C LYS A 103 7.84 8.95 -2.04
N LYS A 104 7.87 10.03 -1.25
CA LYS A 104 6.72 10.93 -1.14
C LYS A 104 6.34 11.52 -2.51
N PRO A 105 5.06 11.45 -2.93
CA PRO A 105 4.58 11.99 -4.20
C PRO A 105 4.99 13.44 -4.44
N GLN A 106 4.90 14.32 -3.45
CA GLN A 106 5.29 15.73 -3.58
C GLN A 106 6.78 15.95 -3.90
N LYS A 107 7.66 14.98 -3.58
CA LYS A 107 9.07 15.06 -3.97
C LYS A 107 9.30 14.77 -5.47
N LEU A 108 8.33 14.19 -6.14
CA LEU A 108 8.36 13.87 -7.57
C LEU A 108 7.53 14.86 -8.39
N ASN A 109 6.42 15.32 -7.82
CA ASN A 109 5.50 16.28 -8.45
C ASN A 109 4.98 17.26 -7.38
N ASN A 110 5.52 18.45 -7.34
CA ASN A 110 5.19 19.49 -6.36
C ASN A 110 3.74 20.00 -6.50
N ASN A 111 3.05 19.71 -7.59
CA ASN A 111 1.65 20.10 -7.79
C ASN A 111 0.66 19.22 -7.02
N ILE A 112 1.12 18.12 -6.42
CA ILE A 112 0.26 17.22 -5.64
C ILE A 112 -0.02 17.89 -4.29
N PRO A 113 -1.30 18.12 -3.92
CA PRO A 113 -1.65 18.67 -2.61
C PRO A 113 -1.27 17.71 -1.48
N ALA A 114 -0.91 18.24 -0.30
CA ALA A 114 -0.49 17.43 0.85
C ALA A 114 -1.57 16.45 1.33
N TRP A 115 -2.85 16.84 1.24
CA TRP A 115 -3.95 15.94 1.56
C TRP A 115 -3.99 14.73 0.61
N PHE A 116 -3.79 14.97 -0.70
CA PHE A 116 -3.82 13.88 -1.69
C PHE A 116 -2.59 12.98 -1.59
N GLU A 117 -1.40 13.55 -1.30
CA GLU A 117 -0.22 12.75 -0.93
C GLU A 117 -0.55 11.80 0.23
N SER A 118 -1.24 12.29 1.26
CA SER A 118 -1.62 11.48 2.43
C SER A 118 -2.58 10.34 2.07
N VAL A 119 -3.54 10.60 1.18
CA VAL A 119 -4.46 9.57 0.66
C VAL A 119 -3.69 8.49 -0.09
N ILE A 120 -2.80 8.88 -1.01
CA ILE A 120 -2.01 7.94 -1.79
C ILE A 120 -1.11 7.10 -0.90
N LEU A 121 -0.33 7.74 0.01
CA LEU A 121 0.60 7.04 0.90
C LEU A 121 -0.11 6.07 1.85
N ARG A 122 -1.32 6.41 2.31
CA ARG A 122 -2.15 5.51 3.10
C ARG A 122 -2.60 4.31 2.27
N ALA A 123 -3.09 4.53 1.06
CA ALA A 123 -3.55 3.46 0.19
C ALA A 123 -2.44 2.45 -0.14
N ILE A 124 -1.21 2.93 -0.42
CA ILE A 124 -0.06 2.09 -0.77
C ILE A 124 0.74 1.59 0.45
N SER A 125 0.26 1.75 1.68
CA SER A 125 1.00 1.26 2.85
C SER A 125 1.30 -0.23 2.73
N VAL A 126 2.56 -0.62 3.03
CA VAL A 126 2.98 -2.04 3.07
C VAL A 126 2.23 -2.79 4.16
N ASP A 127 2.02 -2.15 5.31
CA ASP A 127 1.18 -2.67 6.39
C ASP A 127 -0.30 -2.45 6.03
N GLU A 128 -1.02 -3.53 5.76
CA GLU A 128 -2.44 -3.48 5.36
C GLU A 128 -3.35 -2.86 6.43
N ASP A 129 -2.96 -2.91 7.71
CA ASP A 129 -3.73 -2.32 8.80
C ASP A 129 -3.64 -0.80 8.86
N LEU A 130 -2.66 -0.21 8.16
CA LEU A 130 -2.53 1.23 7.99
C LEU A 130 -3.29 1.76 6.79
N ARG A 131 -3.77 0.88 5.89
CA ARG A 131 -4.58 1.27 4.73
C ARG A 131 -6.00 1.65 5.15
N TYR A 132 -6.75 2.13 4.18
CA TYR A 132 -8.20 2.29 4.34
C TYR A 132 -8.84 0.93 4.63
N SER A 133 -9.80 0.92 5.56
CA SER A 133 -10.55 -0.30 5.89
C SER A 133 -11.49 -0.74 4.76
N ASN A 134 -11.95 0.21 3.93
CA ASN A 134 -12.87 -0.01 2.83
C ASN A 134 -12.84 1.15 1.82
N TYR A 135 -13.42 0.92 0.62
CA TYR A 135 -13.50 1.93 -0.44
C TYR A 135 -14.31 3.16 -0.04
N SER A 136 -15.39 2.98 0.72
CA SER A 136 -16.24 4.08 1.14
C SER A 136 -15.48 5.09 1.99
N TYR A 137 -14.55 4.64 2.83
CA TYR A 137 -13.71 5.52 3.62
C TYR A 137 -12.66 6.23 2.75
N MET A 138 -12.04 5.53 1.80
CA MET A 138 -11.13 6.16 0.85
C MET A 138 -11.86 7.22 -0.01
N ARG A 139 -13.04 6.89 -0.52
CA ARG A 139 -13.88 7.81 -1.27
C ARG A 139 -14.26 9.04 -0.45
N PHE A 140 -14.66 8.85 0.81
CA PHE A 140 -14.98 9.96 1.72
C PHE A 140 -13.83 10.96 1.84
N GLU A 141 -12.60 10.50 2.04
CA GLU A 141 -11.44 11.39 2.12
C GLU A 141 -11.12 12.07 0.78
N LEU A 142 -11.39 11.42 -0.35
CA LEU A 142 -11.25 12.04 -1.69
C LEU A 142 -12.30 13.13 -1.94
N GLU A 143 -13.53 12.95 -1.43
CA GLU A 143 -14.64 13.91 -1.56
C GLU A 143 -14.52 15.08 -0.57
N TYR A 144 -13.88 14.85 0.59
CA TYR A 144 -13.72 15.83 1.66
C TYR A 144 -12.26 16.04 2.05
N PRO A 145 -11.47 16.73 1.21
CA PRO A 145 -10.03 16.94 1.42
C PRO A 145 -9.65 17.52 2.78
N GLU A 146 -10.52 18.35 3.35
CA GLU A 146 -10.32 18.98 4.66
C GLU A 146 -10.44 18.00 5.84
N LYS A 147 -10.94 16.80 5.61
CA LYS A 147 -11.04 15.72 6.61
C LYS A 147 -9.83 14.80 6.60
N VAL A 148 -8.98 14.89 5.57
CA VAL A 148 -7.81 14.03 5.44
C VAL A 148 -6.79 14.36 6.51
N LYS A 149 -6.46 13.36 7.34
CA LYS A 149 -5.38 13.48 8.32
C LYS A 149 -4.04 13.18 7.64
N PRO A 150 -2.97 13.94 7.97
CA PRO A 150 -1.63 13.63 7.48
C PRO A 150 -1.28 12.18 7.76
N PHE A 151 -0.81 11.47 6.73
CA PHE A 151 -0.38 10.08 6.86
C PHE A 151 1.12 10.05 7.15
N PHE A 152 1.47 9.40 8.26
CA PHE A 152 2.85 9.11 8.62
C PHE A 152 2.98 7.61 8.73
N GLU A 153 3.80 7.02 7.89
CA GLU A 153 4.17 5.62 8.02
C GLU A 153 4.84 5.42 9.38
N LYS A 154 4.19 4.70 10.28
CA LYS A 154 4.79 4.35 11.56
C LYS A 154 6.06 3.55 11.24
N LYS A 155 7.22 4.02 11.72
CA LYS A 155 8.44 3.21 11.65
C LYS A 155 8.10 1.87 12.29
N THR A 156 8.07 0.82 11.50
CA THR A 156 7.81 -0.53 11.99
C THR A 156 8.78 -0.81 13.12
N PRO A 157 8.32 -1.18 14.34
CA PRO A 157 9.21 -1.48 15.45
C PRO A 157 10.25 -2.51 15.03
N LEU A 158 11.49 -2.35 15.51
CA LEU A 158 12.62 -3.22 15.16
C LEU A 158 12.28 -4.71 15.40
N LEU A 159 11.50 -4.99 16.45
CA LEU A 159 11.00 -6.32 16.76
C LEU A 159 10.19 -6.97 15.61
N LYS A 160 9.37 -6.18 14.91
CA LYS A 160 8.60 -6.68 13.75
C LYS A 160 9.44 -6.72 12.47
N LYS A 161 10.38 -5.77 12.32
CA LYS A 161 11.19 -5.61 11.11
C LYS A 161 12.31 -6.66 11.04
N ASP A 162 13.00 -6.88 12.15
CA ASP A 162 14.09 -7.84 12.29
C ASP A 162 14.13 -8.36 13.74
N PRO A 163 13.35 -9.41 14.05
CA PRO A 163 13.31 -9.98 15.40
C PRO A 163 14.70 -10.42 15.90
N LEU A 164 15.49 -11.00 15.00
CA LEU A 164 16.84 -11.50 15.35
C LEU A 164 17.77 -10.35 15.78
N LEU A 165 17.75 -9.25 15.03
CA LEU A 165 18.52 -8.05 15.36
C LEU A 165 18.04 -7.42 16.68
N PHE A 166 16.73 -7.36 16.91
CA PHE A 166 16.15 -6.88 18.17
C PHE A 166 16.65 -7.69 19.37
N TYR A 167 16.61 -9.03 19.29
CA TYR A 167 17.10 -9.89 20.36
C TYR A 167 18.61 -9.81 20.55
N LYS A 168 19.39 -9.66 19.46
CA LYS A 168 20.84 -9.42 19.55
C LYS A 168 21.14 -8.13 20.32
N PHE A 169 20.47 -7.03 20.01
CA PHE A 169 20.65 -5.78 20.76
C PHE A 169 20.28 -5.94 22.24
N GLY A 170 19.16 -6.60 22.55
CA GLY A 170 18.76 -6.90 23.93
C GLY A 170 19.80 -7.73 24.67
N PHE A 171 20.34 -8.75 24.03
CA PHE A 171 21.37 -9.61 24.60
C PHE A 171 22.67 -8.84 24.93
N TYR A 172 23.20 -8.07 23.99
CA TYR A 172 24.41 -7.26 24.24
C TYR A 172 24.18 -6.17 25.29
N PHE A 173 23.00 -5.55 25.29
CA PHE A 173 22.64 -4.60 26.35
C PHE A 173 22.67 -5.23 27.75
N LEU A 174 22.10 -6.42 27.90
CA LEU A 174 22.11 -7.16 29.15
C LEU A 174 23.53 -7.59 29.56
N LEU A 175 24.42 -7.98 28.63
CA LEU A 175 25.81 -8.30 28.91
C LEU A 175 26.55 -7.08 29.45
N ILE A 176 26.39 -5.92 28.81
CA ILE A 176 27.05 -4.67 29.27
C ILE A 176 26.52 -4.28 30.66
N LEU A 177 25.19 -4.37 30.86
CA LEU A 177 24.59 -4.06 32.17
C LEU A 177 25.14 -4.98 33.30
N ASN A 178 25.22 -6.28 33.05
CA ASN A 178 25.80 -7.24 34.00
C ASN A 178 27.28 -6.94 34.29
N PHE A 179 28.05 -6.58 33.25
CA PHE A 179 29.47 -6.22 33.44
C PHE A 179 29.62 -4.95 34.29
N ILE A 180 28.79 -3.93 34.07
CA ILE A 180 28.79 -2.69 34.89
C ILE A 180 28.43 -3.02 36.37
N LEU A 181 27.40 -3.86 36.57
CA LEU A 181 26.97 -4.28 37.90
C LEU A 181 28.08 -5.08 38.60
N TYR A 182 28.75 -5.97 37.87
CA TYR A 182 29.90 -6.72 38.41
C TYR A 182 31.02 -5.79 38.86
N LEU A 183 31.41 -4.80 38.04
CA LEU A 183 32.43 -3.83 38.42
C LEU A 183 32.06 -3.02 39.68
N LYS A 184 30.76 -2.66 39.84
CA LYS A 184 30.27 -1.95 41.02
C LYS A 184 30.26 -2.80 42.31
N LEU A 185 30.17 -4.11 42.17
CA LEU A 185 30.19 -5.03 43.32
C LEU A 185 31.61 -5.27 43.88
N PHE A 186 32.64 -5.05 43.05
CA PHE A 186 34.05 -5.28 43.39
C PHE A 186 34.86 -3.98 43.49
N SER A 187 34.25 -2.84 43.38
CA SER A 187 34.82 -1.53 43.66
C SER A 187 34.27 -0.96 44.99
#